data_44392c623ca99c9275bedad32c0258b9
#
_entry.id   44392c623ca99c9275bedad32c0258b9
#
_cell.length_a   1.000
_cell.length_b   1.000
_cell.length_c   1.000
_cell.angle_alpha   90.00
_cell.angle_beta   90.00
_cell.angle_gamma   90.00
#
_symmetry.space_group_name_H-M   'P 1'
#
loop_
_entity.id
_entity.type
_entity.pdbx_description
1 polymer ?
#
loop_
_entity_poly.entity_id
_entity_poly.type
_entity_poly.pdbx_seq_one_letter_code
_entity_poly.pdbx_strand_id
1 'polypeptide(L)'
;MLLNSWNTLLVPFALSADELHAAFGSTGLYLEQLKAVREDEDAYVTLSFGNVLPSGALQAGTPYLLWVSETAKALSRYTFTDKTIQAGIASIRVATPDDYIIEMTGCYDRAALPTFSYYIQNDKFWFISDYSPAVTSKGYRCYFTAAKELSLTRALVRHGDDTTTALPVPLASCPAPLAPRYTLDGRRAATHTRGIVIAGGKKILINH
;
A
#
# COMPACT_ATOMS: atom_id res chain seq x y z
N MET A 1 -0.02 -12.18 -11.34
CA MET A 1 -0.06 -12.34 -9.88
C MET A 1 1.23 -12.99 -9.45
N LEU A 2 1.83 -12.56 -8.37
CA LEU A 2 3.02 -13.18 -7.80
C LEU A 2 2.58 -14.18 -6.73
N LEU A 3 3.20 -15.36 -6.72
CA LEU A 3 3.01 -16.36 -5.67
C LEU A 3 3.91 -16.04 -4.47
N ASN A 4 3.54 -16.48 -3.29
CA ASN A 4 4.23 -16.18 -2.03
C ASN A 4 4.49 -14.70 -1.82
N SER A 5 3.55 -13.88 -2.24
CA SER A 5 3.65 -12.42 -2.14
C SER A 5 2.27 -11.80 -2.05
N TRP A 6 2.15 -10.70 -1.35
CA TRP A 6 0.93 -9.94 -1.29
C TRP A 6 0.68 -9.22 -2.61
N ASN A 7 -0.51 -9.42 -3.14
CA ASN A 7 -1.00 -8.75 -4.33
C ASN A 7 -2.22 -7.92 -3.97
N THR A 8 -2.37 -6.76 -4.58
CA THR A 8 -3.65 -6.04 -4.51
C THR A 8 -4.63 -6.62 -5.50
N LEU A 9 -5.91 -6.69 -5.13
CA LEU A 9 -6.98 -7.22 -5.97
C LEU A 9 -8.22 -6.33 -5.89
N LEU A 10 -8.76 -6.00 -7.06
CA LEU A 10 -10.03 -5.30 -7.22
C LEU A 10 -10.74 -5.92 -8.44
N VAL A 11 -11.93 -6.49 -8.25
CA VAL A 11 -12.72 -7.05 -9.36
C VAL A 11 -14.13 -6.49 -9.37
N PRO A 12 -14.76 -6.36 -10.55
CA PRO A 12 -16.10 -5.77 -10.68
C PRO A 12 -17.25 -6.76 -10.42
N PHE A 13 -16.97 -7.89 -9.78
CA PHE A 13 -17.96 -8.91 -9.45
C PHE A 13 -17.63 -9.57 -8.12
N ALA A 14 -18.64 -10.14 -7.46
CA ALA A 14 -18.45 -10.86 -6.21
C ALA A 14 -17.99 -12.30 -6.46
N LEU A 15 -17.18 -12.83 -5.53
CA LEU A 15 -16.75 -14.22 -5.49
C LEU A 15 -17.02 -14.81 -4.11
N SER A 16 -17.61 -16.01 -4.07
CA SER A 16 -17.73 -16.76 -2.83
C SER A 16 -16.38 -17.33 -2.38
N ALA A 17 -16.30 -17.78 -1.14
CA ALA A 17 -15.11 -18.46 -0.63
C ALA A 17 -14.81 -19.74 -1.46
N ASP A 18 -15.83 -20.49 -1.84
CA ASP A 18 -15.67 -21.70 -2.65
C ASP A 18 -15.11 -21.39 -4.04
N GLU A 19 -15.56 -20.32 -4.68
CA GLU A 19 -15.05 -19.89 -5.99
C GLU A 19 -13.60 -19.41 -5.88
N LEU A 20 -13.24 -18.72 -4.80
CA LEU A 20 -11.87 -18.32 -4.54
C LEU A 20 -10.97 -19.54 -4.30
N HIS A 21 -11.42 -20.51 -3.51
CA HIS A 21 -10.71 -21.76 -3.29
C HIS A 21 -10.58 -22.59 -4.57
N ALA A 22 -11.63 -22.64 -5.39
CA ALA A 22 -11.57 -23.34 -6.66
C ALA A 22 -10.58 -22.69 -7.64
N ALA A 23 -10.50 -21.36 -7.63
CA ALA A 23 -9.63 -20.60 -8.52
C ALA A 23 -8.15 -20.61 -8.05
N PHE A 24 -7.90 -20.42 -6.77
CA PHE A 24 -6.57 -20.17 -6.24
C PHE A 24 -6.02 -21.33 -5.38
N GLY A 25 -6.85 -22.28 -5.00
CA GLY A 25 -6.52 -23.36 -4.08
C GLY A 25 -7.04 -23.10 -2.67
N SER A 26 -7.30 -24.18 -1.92
CA SER A 26 -7.84 -24.11 -0.56
C SER A 26 -6.78 -23.93 0.53
N THR A 27 -5.52 -24.15 0.20
CA THR A 27 -4.39 -24.09 1.16
C THR A 27 -3.50 -22.90 0.82
N GLY A 28 -3.19 -22.09 1.84
CA GLY A 28 -2.32 -20.91 1.66
C GLY A 28 -2.95 -19.81 0.80
N LEU A 29 -4.25 -19.64 0.92
CA LEU A 29 -5.01 -18.53 0.36
C LEU A 29 -5.43 -17.60 1.50
N TYR A 30 -5.06 -16.33 1.41
CA TYR A 30 -5.52 -15.29 2.32
C TYR A 30 -6.08 -14.13 1.50
N LEU A 31 -7.27 -13.69 1.90
CA LEU A 31 -7.91 -12.50 1.35
C LEU A 31 -8.14 -11.53 2.49
N GLU A 32 -7.49 -10.38 2.45
CA GLU A 32 -7.51 -9.44 3.54
C GLU A 32 -8.03 -8.07 3.10
N GLN A 33 -8.65 -7.40 4.04
CA GLN A 33 -9.20 -6.06 3.88
C GLN A 33 -8.55 -5.12 4.89
N LEU A 34 -8.29 -3.88 4.50
CA LEU A 34 -7.80 -2.84 5.41
C LEU A 34 -8.84 -2.58 6.50
N LYS A 35 -8.44 -2.70 7.78
CA LYS A 35 -9.32 -2.59 8.95
C LYS A 35 -9.01 -1.39 9.81
N ALA A 36 -7.74 -1.09 10.01
CA ALA A 36 -7.33 -0.01 10.90
C ALA A 36 -5.98 0.57 10.51
N VAL A 37 -5.74 1.77 10.96
CA VAL A 37 -4.44 2.43 10.95
C VAL A 37 -4.15 2.91 12.38
N ARG A 38 -2.91 2.77 12.82
CA ARG A 38 -2.41 3.30 14.10
C ARG A 38 -1.08 3.98 13.87
N GLU A 39 -0.86 5.04 14.60
CA GLU A 39 0.45 5.66 14.77
C GLU A 39 0.93 5.31 16.18
N ASP A 40 2.19 4.91 16.33
CA ASP A 40 2.81 4.66 17.62
C ASP A 40 3.64 5.86 18.07
N GLU A 41 4.17 5.78 19.30
CA GLU A 41 4.96 6.85 19.94
C GLU A 41 6.25 7.19 19.17
N ASP A 42 6.74 6.26 18.36
CA ASP A 42 7.94 6.43 17.52
C ASP A 42 7.62 6.91 16.09
N ALA A 43 6.39 7.36 15.86
CA ALA A 43 5.86 7.78 14.55
C ALA A 43 5.90 6.68 13.47
N TYR A 44 5.79 5.41 13.88
CA TYR A 44 5.50 4.32 12.95
C TYR A 44 4.01 4.25 12.67
N VAL A 45 3.67 4.09 11.42
CA VAL A 45 2.29 3.87 10.99
C VAL A 45 2.06 2.38 10.80
N THR A 46 1.16 1.80 11.57
CA THR A 46 0.77 0.40 11.44
C THR A 46 -0.56 0.30 10.69
N LEU A 47 -0.53 -0.35 9.54
CA LEU A 47 -1.71 -0.72 8.75
C LEU A 47 -2.12 -2.14 9.13
N SER A 48 -3.32 -2.31 9.66
CA SER A 48 -3.85 -3.63 10.04
C SER A 48 -4.84 -4.12 9.00
N PHE A 49 -4.62 -5.32 8.52
CA PHE A 49 -5.48 -6.02 7.59
C PHE A 49 -6.09 -7.25 8.26
N GLY A 50 -7.38 -7.48 8.03
CA GLY A 50 -8.08 -8.64 8.56
C GLY A 50 -8.48 -9.60 7.45
N ASN A 51 -8.30 -10.91 7.71
CA ASN A 51 -8.70 -11.96 6.79
C ASN A 51 -10.24 -12.03 6.71
N VAL A 52 -10.77 -12.01 5.50
CA VAL A 52 -12.22 -12.06 5.26
C VAL A 52 -12.73 -13.43 4.80
N LEU A 53 -11.84 -14.36 4.45
CA LEU A 53 -12.23 -15.69 3.94
C LEU A 53 -13.03 -16.55 4.93
N PRO A 54 -12.73 -16.59 6.24
CA PRO A 54 -13.44 -17.48 7.16
C PRO A 54 -14.93 -17.20 7.29
N SER A 55 -15.38 -15.97 7.04
CA SER A 55 -16.76 -15.55 7.26
C SER A 55 -17.36 -14.77 6.09
N GLY A 56 -16.59 -14.55 5.03
CA GLY A 56 -17.00 -13.66 3.96
C GLY A 56 -16.62 -14.12 2.58
N ALA A 57 -16.91 -13.25 1.65
CA ALA A 57 -16.61 -13.40 0.25
C ALA A 57 -16.00 -12.09 -0.28
N LEU A 58 -15.37 -12.16 -1.41
CA LEU A 58 -14.93 -10.97 -2.14
C LEU A 58 -16.15 -10.23 -2.67
N GLN A 59 -16.30 -8.99 -2.30
CA GLN A 59 -17.38 -8.10 -2.77
C GLN A 59 -16.93 -7.37 -4.05
N ALA A 60 -17.88 -7.18 -4.97
CA ALA A 60 -17.64 -6.43 -6.20
C ALA A 60 -17.17 -5.01 -5.88
N GLY A 61 -16.15 -4.52 -6.60
CA GLY A 61 -15.65 -3.16 -6.49
C GLY A 61 -14.93 -2.82 -5.19
N THR A 62 -14.70 -3.80 -4.33
CA THR A 62 -14.04 -3.59 -3.04
C THR A 62 -12.56 -3.97 -3.14
N PRO A 63 -11.64 -3.14 -2.62
CA PRO A 63 -10.21 -3.42 -2.66
C PRO A 63 -9.79 -4.42 -1.57
N TYR A 64 -8.89 -5.35 -1.95
CA TYR A 64 -8.36 -6.39 -1.08
C TYR A 64 -6.85 -6.58 -1.28
N LEU A 65 -6.21 -7.17 -0.29
CA LEU A 65 -4.94 -7.87 -0.42
C LEU A 65 -5.19 -9.36 -0.61
N LEU A 66 -4.47 -9.97 -1.54
CA LEU A 66 -4.54 -11.38 -1.84
C LEU A 66 -3.14 -12.00 -1.71
N TRP A 67 -3.03 -13.02 -0.88
CA TRP A 67 -1.87 -13.90 -0.82
C TRP A 67 -2.23 -15.26 -1.38
N VAL A 68 -1.37 -15.79 -2.24
CA VAL A 68 -1.52 -17.12 -2.83
C VAL A 68 -0.20 -17.86 -2.71
N SER A 69 -0.19 -19.03 -2.07
CA SER A 69 1.01 -19.84 -1.90
C SER A 69 1.51 -20.45 -3.21
N GLU A 70 2.75 -20.91 -3.25
CA GLU A 70 3.34 -21.63 -4.39
C GLU A 70 2.61 -22.91 -4.77
N THR A 71 1.94 -23.54 -3.80
CA THR A 71 1.16 -24.78 -4.02
C THR A 71 -0.18 -24.52 -4.68
N ALA A 72 -0.58 -23.26 -4.81
CA ALA A 72 -1.82 -22.88 -5.46
C ALA A 72 -1.70 -23.01 -6.98
N LYS A 73 -2.84 -23.20 -7.63
CA LYS A 73 -2.93 -23.17 -9.09
C LYS A 73 -2.59 -21.78 -9.61
N ALA A 74 -1.32 -21.53 -9.93
CA ALA A 74 -0.93 -20.32 -10.63
C ALA A 74 -1.36 -20.45 -12.09
N LEU A 75 -2.54 -19.98 -12.41
CA LEU A 75 -3.03 -19.91 -13.77
C LEU A 75 -2.62 -18.56 -14.39
N SER A 76 -2.31 -18.58 -15.68
CA SER A 76 -2.11 -17.35 -16.46
C SER A 76 -3.43 -16.57 -16.65
N ARG A 77 -4.56 -17.26 -16.53
CA ARG A 77 -5.92 -16.73 -16.69
C ARG A 77 -6.86 -17.44 -15.74
N TYR A 78 -7.70 -16.65 -15.05
CA TYR A 78 -8.82 -17.13 -14.24
C TYR A 78 -10.12 -16.79 -14.99
N THR A 79 -11.06 -17.75 -15.05
CA THR A 79 -12.36 -17.56 -15.71
C THR A 79 -13.45 -17.79 -14.67
N PHE A 80 -14.35 -16.83 -14.56
CA PHE A 80 -15.53 -16.90 -13.71
C PHE A 80 -16.75 -16.70 -14.60
N THR A 81 -17.73 -17.60 -14.50
CA THR A 81 -18.98 -17.56 -15.26
C THR A 81 -20.12 -17.02 -14.40
N ASP A 82 -21.18 -16.59 -15.03
CA ASP A 82 -22.43 -16.17 -14.38
C ASP A 82 -22.25 -15.06 -13.34
N LYS A 83 -21.37 -14.10 -13.65
CA LYS A 83 -21.08 -12.97 -12.77
C LYS A 83 -21.78 -11.69 -13.21
N THR A 84 -22.40 -11.02 -12.25
CA THR A 84 -22.93 -9.67 -12.44
C THR A 84 -21.81 -8.66 -12.29
N ILE A 85 -21.54 -7.90 -13.35
CA ILE A 85 -20.51 -6.86 -13.35
C ILE A 85 -21.07 -5.58 -12.74
N GLN A 86 -20.34 -5.02 -11.79
CA GLN A 86 -20.62 -3.74 -11.14
C GLN A 86 -19.52 -2.73 -11.48
N ALA A 87 -19.91 -1.59 -12.03
CA ALA A 87 -18.94 -0.56 -12.45
C ALA A 87 -18.37 0.26 -11.26
N GLY A 88 -19.07 0.30 -10.13
CA GLY A 88 -18.68 1.08 -8.98
C GLY A 88 -17.40 0.54 -8.31
N ILE A 89 -16.55 1.45 -7.87
CA ILE A 89 -15.38 1.15 -7.05
C ILE A 89 -15.62 1.74 -5.67
N ALA A 90 -15.60 0.90 -4.63
CA ALA A 90 -15.64 1.34 -3.26
C ALA A 90 -14.20 1.66 -2.79
N SER A 91 -14.08 2.69 -1.96
CA SER A 91 -12.85 2.95 -1.23
C SER A 91 -13.00 2.50 0.22
N ILE A 92 -11.95 1.91 0.76
CA ILE A 92 -11.89 1.61 2.19
C ILE A 92 -11.08 2.69 2.85
N ARG A 93 -11.72 3.41 3.76
CA ARG A 93 -11.13 4.53 4.48
C ARG A 93 -11.02 4.19 5.96
N VAL A 94 -9.83 4.33 6.50
CA VAL A 94 -9.55 4.17 7.92
C VAL A 94 -8.86 5.43 8.45
N ALA A 95 -9.14 5.79 9.69
CA ALA A 95 -8.58 6.97 10.33
C ALA A 95 -8.00 6.62 11.69
N THR A 96 -6.96 7.33 12.11
CA THR A 96 -6.50 7.38 13.50
C THR A 96 -7.28 8.43 14.27
N PRO A 97 -7.22 8.42 15.62
CA PRO A 97 -7.77 9.51 16.44
C PRO A 97 -7.20 10.90 16.09
N ASP A 98 -6.01 10.98 15.56
CA ASP A 98 -5.31 12.22 15.18
C ASP A 98 -5.56 12.64 13.71
N ASP A 99 -6.63 12.15 13.10
CA ASP A 99 -7.04 12.46 11.73
C ASP A 99 -6.06 12.01 10.61
N TYR A 100 -5.20 11.04 10.88
CA TYR A 100 -4.49 10.37 9.80
C TYR A 100 -5.45 9.45 9.05
N ILE A 101 -5.73 9.81 7.82
CA ILE A 101 -6.66 9.05 6.98
C ILE A 101 -5.85 8.31 5.92
N ILE A 102 -6.04 6.99 5.90
CA ILE A 102 -5.57 6.13 4.83
C ILE A 102 -6.77 5.64 4.05
N GLU A 103 -6.71 5.79 2.75
CA GLU A 103 -7.72 5.28 1.85
C GLU A 103 -7.09 4.25 0.91
N MET A 104 -7.67 3.06 0.84
CA MET A 104 -7.36 2.03 -0.13
C MET A 104 -8.43 2.03 -1.21
N THR A 105 -8.03 2.28 -2.44
CA THR A 105 -8.90 2.30 -3.62
C THR A 105 -8.20 1.61 -4.80
N GLY A 106 -8.77 1.64 -5.98
CA GLY A 106 -8.14 0.97 -7.12
C GLY A 106 -8.70 1.36 -8.47
N CYS A 107 -8.29 0.61 -9.48
CA CYS A 107 -8.75 0.78 -10.86
C CYS A 107 -8.95 -0.58 -11.54
N TYR A 108 -9.97 -0.67 -12.38
CA TYR A 108 -10.22 -1.87 -13.22
C TYR A 108 -9.32 -1.88 -14.45
N ASP A 109 -9.05 -0.71 -14.99
CA ASP A 109 -8.25 -0.54 -16.18
C ASP A 109 -6.77 -0.28 -15.89
N ARG A 110 -5.97 -0.42 -16.92
CA ARG A 110 -4.60 0.04 -16.88
C ARG A 110 -4.58 1.57 -16.87
N ALA A 111 -4.13 2.16 -15.78
CA ALA A 111 -4.12 3.60 -15.59
C ALA A 111 -2.85 4.06 -14.88
N ALA A 112 -2.44 5.30 -15.11
CA ALA A 112 -1.41 5.94 -14.32
C ALA A 112 -1.90 6.11 -12.89
N LEU A 113 -1.07 5.74 -11.92
CA LEU A 113 -1.36 5.95 -10.51
C LEU A 113 -1.13 7.43 -10.15
N PRO A 114 -1.93 7.98 -9.24
CA PRO A 114 -1.77 9.37 -8.80
C PRO A 114 -0.41 9.61 -8.14
N THR A 115 0.14 10.80 -8.27
CA THR A 115 1.23 11.27 -7.42
C THR A 115 0.76 11.35 -5.96
N PHE A 116 1.69 11.24 -5.02
CA PHE A 116 1.43 11.18 -3.58
C PHE A 116 0.58 9.98 -3.15
N SER A 117 0.62 8.90 -3.93
CA SER A 117 0.01 7.63 -3.59
C SER A 117 1.06 6.56 -3.33
N TYR A 118 0.60 5.42 -2.80
CA TYR A 118 1.44 4.27 -2.50
C TYR A 118 0.88 3.04 -3.18
N TYR A 119 1.76 2.17 -3.66
CA TYR A 119 1.39 0.87 -4.21
C TYR A 119 2.26 -0.24 -3.61
N ILE A 120 1.78 -1.47 -3.68
CA ILE A 120 2.51 -2.63 -3.18
C ILE A 120 3.17 -3.35 -4.36
N GLN A 121 4.46 -3.61 -4.22
CA GLN A 121 5.23 -4.45 -5.12
C GLN A 121 6.33 -5.18 -4.35
N ASN A 122 6.43 -6.50 -4.53
CA ASN A 122 7.40 -7.36 -3.82
C ASN A 122 7.30 -7.19 -2.29
N ASP A 123 6.09 -7.23 -1.76
CA ASP A 123 5.77 -7.05 -0.34
C ASP A 123 6.26 -5.74 0.28
N LYS A 124 6.43 -4.71 -0.54
CA LYS A 124 6.85 -3.37 -0.11
C LYS A 124 5.88 -2.31 -0.60
N PHE A 125 5.70 -1.29 0.23
CA PHE A 125 5.05 -0.06 -0.17
C PHE A 125 6.03 0.82 -0.93
N TRP A 126 5.59 1.31 -2.08
CA TRP A 126 6.33 2.25 -2.90
C TRP A 126 5.57 3.56 -2.98
N PHE A 127 6.26 4.65 -2.70
CA PHE A 127 5.68 5.99 -2.80
C PHE A 127 5.90 6.58 -4.19
N ILE A 128 4.89 7.24 -4.71
CA ILE A 128 4.95 7.98 -5.98
C ILE A 128 5.04 9.46 -5.66
N SER A 129 6.22 10.05 -5.84
CA SER A 129 6.46 11.48 -5.67
C SER A 129 6.29 12.23 -7.00
N ASP A 130 6.32 13.55 -6.97
CA ASP A 130 6.34 14.41 -8.18
C ASP A 130 7.52 14.12 -9.10
N TYR A 131 8.61 13.60 -8.55
CA TYR A 131 9.83 13.27 -9.28
C TYR A 131 9.91 11.82 -9.72
N SER A 132 8.91 11.01 -9.35
CA SER A 132 8.87 9.61 -9.76
C SER A 132 8.51 9.49 -11.24
N PRO A 133 9.11 8.54 -11.97
CA PRO A 133 8.57 8.16 -13.27
C PRO A 133 7.10 7.77 -13.15
N ALA A 134 6.31 8.01 -14.18
CA ALA A 134 4.91 7.63 -14.18
C ALA A 134 4.74 6.13 -13.93
N VAL A 135 4.10 5.79 -12.82
CA VAL A 135 3.80 4.40 -12.45
C VAL A 135 2.43 4.05 -12.99
N THR A 136 2.34 2.95 -13.72
CA THR A 136 1.10 2.50 -14.34
C THR A 136 0.61 1.22 -13.66
N SER A 137 -0.63 1.22 -13.18
CA SER A 137 -1.33 0.02 -12.73
C SER A 137 -1.57 -0.93 -13.90
N LYS A 138 -1.52 -2.24 -13.65
CA LYS A 138 -1.87 -3.27 -14.64
C LYS A 138 -3.37 -3.51 -14.79
N GLY A 139 -4.21 -2.74 -14.13
CA GLY A 139 -5.64 -2.99 -13.99
C GLY A 139 -5.97 -4.02 -12.90
N TYR A 140 -7.19 -3.98 -12.40
CA TYR A 140 -7.67 -4.82 -11.29
C TYR A 140 -6.76 -4.76 -10.05
N ARG A 141 -6.16 -3.58 -9.80
CA ARG A 141 -5.18 -3.35 -8.74
C ARG A 141 -5.62 -2.20 -7.86
N CYS A 142 -5.11 -2.22 -6.64
CA CYS A 142 -5.36 -1.17 -5.67
C CYS A 142 -4.08 -0.37 -5.37
N TYR A 143 -4.31 0.83 -4.87
CA TYR A 143 -3.29 1.73 -4.35
C TYR A 143 -3.84 2.43 -3.11
N PHE A 144 -2.95 3.13 -2.41
CA PHE A 144 -3.28 3.80 -1.16
C PHE A 144 -3.01 5.29 -1.30
N THR A 145 -3.88 6.09 -0.71
CA THR A 145 -3.66 7.52 -0.53
C THR A 145 -3.70 7.87 0.95
N ALA A 146 -2.98 8.92 1.34
CA ALA A 146 -2.99 9.44 2.69
C ALA A 146 -3.38 10.92 2.64
N ALA A 147 -4.32 11.33 3.49
CA ALA A 147 -4.82 12.72 3.52
C ALA A 147 -3.82 13.73 4.09
N LYS A 148 -2.76 13.28 4.74
CA LYS A 148 -1.66 14.08 5.26
C LYS A 148 -0.38 13.45 4.75
N GLU A 149 0.68 14.25 4.54
CA GLU A 149 2.01 13.72 4.23
C GLU A 149 2.49 12.79 5.36
N LEU A 150 1.90 11.61 5.38
CA LEU A 150 2.42 10.53 6.18
C LEU A 150 3.76 10.17 5.59
N SER A 151 4.80 10.40 6.35
CA SER A 151 6.07 9.75 6.09
C SER A 151 5.89 8.26 6.35
N LEU A 152 5.21 7.55 5.41
CA LEU A 152 5.14 6.09 5.44
C LEU A 152 6.54 5.44 5.24
N THR A 153 7.60 6.21 5.45
CA THR A 153 8.97 5.70 5.51
C THR A 153 9.15 4.67 6.62
N ARG A 154 8.15 4.53 7.50
CA ARG A 154 8.12 3.61 8.62
C ARG A 154 6.77 2.93 8.77
N ALA A 155 6.15 2.53 7.66
CA ALA A 155 4.90 1.78 7.73
C ALA A 155 5.16 0.31 8.06
N LEU A 156 4.43 -0.21 9.02
CA LEU A 156 4.33 -1.61 9.34
C LEU A 156 3.01 -2.15 8.81
N VAL A 157 3.00 -3.39 8.37
CA VAL A 157 1.77 -4.09 7.97
C VAL A 157 1.53 -5.23 8.93
N ARG A 158 0.32 -5.29 9.48
CA ARG A 158 -0.17 -6.42 10.25
C ARG A 158 -1.17 -7.20 9.42
N HIS A 159 -0.98 -8.49 9.33
CA HIS A 159 -1.85 -9.44 8.66
C HIS A 159 -2.56 -10.33 9.67
N GLY A 160 -3.87 -10.61 9.42
CA GLY A 160 -4.68 -11.47 10.28
C GLY A 160 -5.23 -10.79 11.51
N ASP A 161 -6.20 -11.44 12.14
CA ASP A 161 -6.96 -10.86 13.25
C ASP A 161 -6.24 -10.90 14.61
N ASP A 162 -5.13 -11.65 14.78
CA ASP A 162 -4.48 -11.76 16.12
C ASP A 162 -3.04 -12.27 16.15
N THR A 163 -2.40 -12.63 15.08
CA THR A 163 -1.02 -13.13 15.16
C THR A 163 -0.05 -12.17 14.51
N THR A 164 0.72 -11.57 15.36
CA THR A 164 1.86 -10.70 15.09
C THR A 164 2.86 -11.38 14.15
N THR A 165 2.61 -11.30 12.87
CA THR A 165 3.68 -11.40 11.90
C THR A 165 3.89 -9.99 11.38
N ALA A 166 4.52 -9.16 12.20
CA ALA A 166 5.07 -7.91 11.75
C ALA A 166 6.19 -8.27 10.77
N LEU A 167 5.86 -8.35 9.50
CA LEU A 167 6.88 -8.19 8.48
C LEU A 167 7.20 -6.70 8.47
N PRO A 168 8.39 -6.30 8.91
CA PRO A 168 8.86 -4.96 8.63
C PRO A 168 8.93 -4.88 7.11
N VAL A 169 8.01 -4.15 6.52
CA VAL A 169 8.12 -3.80 5.11
C VAL A 169 9.09 -2.63 5.07
N PRO A 170 10.37 -2.85 4.70
CA PRO A 170 11.25 -1.72 4.52
C PRO A 170 10.64 -0.92 3.38
N LEU A 171 10.13 0.25 3.67
CA LEU A 171 9.84 1.22 2.62
C LEU A 171 11.15 1.39 1.86
N ALA A 172 11.11 1.04 0.58
CA ALA A 172 12.19 1.44 -0.28
C ALA A 172 12.30 2.95 -0.12
N SER A 173 13.44 3.36 0.39
CA SER A 173 13.72 4.76 0.64
C SER A 173 13.58 5.55 -0.67
N CYS A 174 12.39 6.08 -0.92
CA CYS A 174 12.38 7.35 -1.59
C CYS A 174 13.16 8.28 -0.66
N PRO A 175 14.13 9.03 -1.13
CA PRO A 175 14.74 10.05 -0.31
C PRO A 175 13.58 10.89 0.23
N ALA A 176 13.40 10.87 1.55
CA ALA A 176 12.45 11.76 2.20
C ALA A 176 12.64 13.14 1.56
N PRO A 177 11.58 13.89 1.25
CA PRO A 177 11.72 15.22 0.74
C PRO A 177 12.71 15.89 1.68
N LEU A 178 13.90 16.21 1.16
CA LEU A 178 15.02 16.69 1.94
C LEU A 178 14.49 17.81 2.81
N ALA A 179 14.46 17.59 4.12
CA ALA A 179 14.00 18.61 5.07
C ALA A 179 14.63 19.92 4.64
N PRO A 180 13.85 21.01 4.56
CA PRO A 180 14.34 22.25 4.01
C PRO A 180 15.64 22.62 4.74
N ARG A 181 16.70 22.76 3.97
CA ARG A 181 18.02 23.08 4.50
C ARG A 181 18.16 24.59 4.57
N TYR A 182 18.71 25.09 5.65
CA TYR A 182 18.96 26.51 5.86
C TYR A 182 20.44 26.74 6.09
N THR A 183 20.95 27.82 5.57
CA THR A 183 22.28 28.34 5.88
C THR A 183 22.28 28.92 7.30
N LEU A 184 23.45 29.20 7.88
CA LEU A 184 23.54 29.71 9.25
C LEU A 184 22.90 31.10 9.43
N ASP A 185 22.70 31.84 8.33
CA ASP A 185 21.99 33.12 8.30
C ASP A 185 20.47 32.98 8.07
N GLY A 186 19.94 31.73 8.13
CA GLY A 186 18.51 31.42 8.07
C GLY A 186 17.91 31.43 6.65
N ARG A 187 18.70 31.58 5.61
CA ARG A 187 18.24 31.48 4.23
C ARG A 187 18.10 30.03 3.80
N ARG A 188 17.14 29.72 2.94
CA ARG A 188 16.97 28.39 2.36
C ARG A 188 18.21 28.04 1.51
N ALA A 189 18.89 26.95 1.86
CA ALA A 189 20.08 26.50 1.15
C ALA A 189 19.71 25.85 -0.18
N ALA A 190 20.43 26.21 -1.23
CA ALA A 190 20.28 25.55 -2.54
C ALA A 190 20.83 24.11 -2.50
N THR A 191 20.42 23.26 -3.45
CA THR A 191 20.75 21.83 -3.52
C THR A 191 22.26 21.54 -3.53
N HIS A 192 23.09 22.50 -3.95
CA HIS A 192 24.54 22.38 -4.06
C HIS A 192 25.32 23.27 -3.06
N THR A 193 24.68 23.71 -1.98
CA THR A 193 25.33 24.55 -0.98
C THR A 193 26.38 23.71 -0.23
N ARG A 194 27.64 24.18 -0.29
CA ARG A 194 28.76 23.61 0.49
C ARG A 194 28.86 24.30 1.86
N GLY A 195 29.34 23.57 2.86
CA GLY A 195 29.57 24.10 4.20
C GLY A 195 28.52 23.61 5.20
N ILE A 196 28.35 24.38 6.30
CA ILE A 196 27.44 24.01 7.38
C ILE A 196 26.03 24.48 7.04
N VAL A 197 25.09 23.53 7.03
CA VAL A 197 23.66 23.82 6.87
C VAL A 197 22.88 23.27 8.06
N ILE A 198 21.70 23.81 8.29
CA ILE A 198 20.75 23.34 9.30
C ILE A 198 19.67 22.55 8.56
N ALA A 199 19.48 21.28 8.91
CA ALA A 199 18.39 20.45 8.40
C ALA A 199 17.79 19.66 9.56
N GLY A 200 16.45 19.67 9.70
CA GLY A 200 15.77 18.99 10.81
C GLY A 200 16.27 19.44 12.20
N GLY A 201 16.61 20.73 12.37
CA GLY A 201 17.14 21.26 13.63
C GLY A 201 18.60 20.88 13.97
N LYS A 202 19.29 20.15 13.09
CA LYS A 202 20.70 19.72 13.29
C LYS A 202 21.64 20.43 12.32
N LYS A 203 22.87 20.71 12.79
CA LYS A 203 23.94 21.22 11.91
C LYS A 203 24.56 20.05 11.14
N ILE A 204 24.64 20.18 9.84
CA ILE A 204 25.21 19.17 8.92
C ILE A 204 26.31 19.84 8.11
N LEU A 205 27.48 19.21 8.02
CA LEU A 205 28.56 19.64 7.12
C LEU A 205 28.40 18.93 5.79
N ILE A 206 28.28 19.69 4.70
CA ILE A 206 28.22 19.15 3.34
C ILE A 206 29.58 19.35 2.67
N ASN A 207 30.28 18.26 2.48
CA ASN A 207 31.53 18.16 1.73
C ASN A 207 31.23 17.44 0.39
N HIS A 208 31.62 18.05 -0.70
CA HIS A 208 31.67 17.41 -2.03
C HIS A 208 33.07 17.56 -2.57
#